data_a534763627f607dbb1c7c7a7a49ca7df
#
_entry.id   a534763627f607dbb1c7c7a7a49ca7df
#
_cell.length_a   1.000
_cell.length_b   1.000
_cell.length_c   1.000
_cell.angle_alpha   90.00
_cell.angle_beta   90.00
_cell.angle_gamma   90.00
#
_symmetry.space_group_name_H-M   'P 1'
#
loop_
_entity.id
_entity.type
_entity.pdbx_description
1 polymer ?
#
loop_
_entity_poly.entity_id
_entity_poly.type
_entity_poly.pdbx_seq_one_letter_code
_entity_poly.pdbx_strand_id
1 'polypeptide(L)'
;MRRPARSSLSXGAFSIYLNPEYRLDDGSRIELKTGYAEADLWGLEVEAGRDSLWWGPGYHGSLILSDNAEPFDMLKATSQRPFLLPWIFRSLGPMRPTIFLATLEDDRDFPNASLFGMRLAFKPAPAFEVAISRVLLFGGDGREGLGAGDLMGLFIAADDAEHSSSSIDGDQIASIDFSYIFTGENAFLPFSSMKLYGEIGAEDSSGDTKTPTSKAYLAGALVDEPFLFENMSLRVEWAQTSRWDRLGDRAWYRHHIYTDGYTYNGRVAGHHMGSDAIDLFLRAEYRFQGGTIIGVEADFERSEVHTSDQKMAWYAVDIEYQAKDNIILKAGVGSEESDEEGEGGVAGWTGIEYSF
;
A
#
# COMPACT_ATOMS: atom_id res chain seq x y z
N MET A 1 9.05 -0.76 5.59
CA MET A 1 9.34 -2.13 6.12
C MET A 1 9.65 -3.09 4.97
N ARG A 2 10.83 -3.72 4.93
CA ARG A 2 11.06 -4.78 3.93
C ARG A 2 10.20 -5.97 4.35
N ARG A 3 9.35 -6.47 3.45
CA ARG A 3 8.62 -7.70 3.72
C ARG A 3 9.62 -8.80 4.08
N PRO A 4 9.43 -9.54 5.16
CA PRO A 4 10.32 -10.67 5.49
C PRO A 4 10.34 -11.68 4.35
N ALA A 5 11.48 -12.33 4.17
CA ALA A 5 11.59 -13.40 3.18
C ALA A 5 10.53 -14.48 3.51
N ARG A 6 9.61 -14.71 2.59
CA ARG A 6 8.51 -15.63 2.80
C ARG A 6 9.03 -17.06 2.72
N SER A 7 8.98 -17.80 3.81
CA SER A 7 9.20 -19.25 3.77
C SER A 7 7.92 -19.92 3.30
N SER A 8 7.91 -20.43 2.07
CA SER A 8 6.77 -21.17 1.52
C SER A 8 7.18 -22.61 1.22
N LEU A 9 6.29 -23.57 1.49
CA LEU A 9 6.42 -24.94 1.03
C LEU A 9 5.84 -25.01 -0.38
N SER A 10 6.69 -25.33 -1.33
CA SER A 10 6.28 -25.38 -2.75
C SER A 10 6.47 -26.76 -3.34
N UNK A 11 5.58 -27.10 -3.74
CA UNK A 11 5.59 -28.31 -4.33
C UNK A 11 5.34 -28.24 -5.73
N GLY A 12 5.95 -27.59 -6.44
CA GLY A 12 5.80 -27.37 -7.85
C GLY A 12 4.75 -26.30 -8.17
N ALA A 13 3.61 -26.70 -8.60
CA ALA A 13 2.52 -25.78 -8.98
C ALA A 13 1.64 -25.30 -7.81
N PHE A 14 2.02 -25.61 -6.58
CA PHE A 14 1.21 -25.30 -5.39
C PHE A 14 2.11 -24.90 -4.23
N SER A 15 1.73 -23.87 -3.49
CA SER A 15 2.42 -23.46 -2.27
C SER A 15 1.43 -23.08 -1.17
N ILE A 16 1.86 -23.17 0.08
CA ILE A 16 1.12 -22.72 1.26
C ILE A 16 2.04 -21.84 2.08
N TYR A 17 1.51 -20.70 2.53
CA TYR A 17 2.18 -19.80 3.46
C TYR A 17 1.36 -19.66 4.73
N LEU A 18 2.01 -19.72 5.90
CA LEU A 18 1.37 -19.53 7.20
C LEU A 18 2.26 -18.65 8.08
N ASN A 19 1.66 -17.63 8.67
CA ASN A 19 2.33 -16.71 9.60
C ASN A 19 1.46 -16.54 10.85
N PRO A 20 1.61 -17.43 11.85
CA PRO A 20 0.90 -17.27 13.11
C PRO A 20 1.54 -16.16 13.95
N GLU A 21 0.71 -15.38 14.62
CA GLU A 21 1.13 -14.33 15.55
C GLU A 21 0.62 -14.68 16.95
N TYR A 22 1.50 -14.54 17.94
CA TYR A 22 1.14 -14.70 19.34
C TYR A 22 0.98 -13.30 19.96
N ARG A 23 -0.21 -13.01 20.45
CA ARG A 23 -0.54 -11.71 21.06
C ARG A 23 -0.74 -11.83 22.56
N LEU A 24 -0.26 -10.81 23.30
CA LEU A 24 -0.33 -10.69 24.75
C LEU A 24 -1.06 -9.39 25.13
N ASP A 25 -2.21 -9.16 24.58
CA ASP A 25 -3.02 -7.98 24.87
C ASP A 25 -4.02 -8.29 26.02
N ASP A 26 -5.30 -8.43 25.74
CA ASP A 26 -6.36 -8.76 26.71
C ASP A 26 -6.45 -10.26 27.04
N GLY A 27 -5.31 -10.94 27.03
CA GLY A 27 -5.21 -12.39 27.20
C GLY A 27 -4.22 -12.96 26.18
N SER A 28 -3.72 -14.17 26.42
CA SER A 28 -2.81 -14.80 25.46
C SER A 28 -3.62 -15.52 24.37
N ARG A 29 -3.37 -15.19 23.11
CA ARG A 29 -4.01 -15.87 21.97
C ARG A 29 -3.04 -16.04 20.81
N ILE A 30 -3.25 -17.09 20.04
CA ILE A 30 -2.54 -17.30 18.76
C ILE A 30 -3.54 -17.00 17.65
N GLU A 31 -3.16 -16.12 16.77
CA GLU A 31 -3.96 -15.76 15.58
C GLU A 31 -3.17 -16.03 14.32
N LEU A 32 -3.86 -16.37 13.24
CA LEU A 32 -3.24 -16.46 11.93
C LEU A 32 -3.24 -15.08 11.29
N LYS A 33 -2.12 -14.37 11.42
CA LYS A 33 -1.97 -13.03 10.87
C LYS A 33 -2.05 -13.06 9.33
N THR A 34 -1.32 -13.99 8.71
CA THR A 34 -1.33 -14.20 7.25
C THR A 34 -1.33 -15.70 7.00
N GLY A 35 -2.19 -16.17 6.09
CA GLY A 35 -2.22 -17.57 5.73
C GLY A 35 -2.98 -17.79 4.44
N TYR A 36 -2.31 -18.30 3.41
CA TYR A 36 -2.91 -18.50 2.11
C TYR A 36 -2.35 -19.72 1.40
N ALA A 37 -3.12 -20.22 0.46
CA ALA A 37 -2.71 -21.22 -0.51
C ALA A 37 -2.63 -20.57 -1.90
N GLU A 38 -1.63 -20.96 -2.65
CA GLU A 38 -1.36 -20.41 -3.97
C GLU A 38 -1.18 -21.55 -4.97
N ALA A 39 -1.72 -21.40 -6.16
CA ALA A 39 -1.60 -22.40 -7.24
C ALA A 39 -1.33 -21.72 -8.58
N ASP A 40 -0.45 -22.33 -9.37
CA ASP A 40 -0.18 -21.90 -10.74
C ASP A 40 -1.18 -22.60 -11.68
N LEU A 41 -2.10 -21.82 -12.27
CA LEU A 41 -3.14 -22.32 -13.18
C LEU A 41 -3.08 -21.59 -14.51
N TRP A 42 -2.64 -22.30 -15.57
CA TRP A 42 -2.65 -21.77 -16.97
C TRP A 42 -1.92 -20.42 -17.13
N GLY A 43 -0.84 -20.20 -16.37
CA GLY A 43 -0.07 -18.94 -16.45
C GLY A 43 -0.59 -17.85 -15.54
N LEU A 44 -1.58 -18.16 -14.71
CA LEU A 44 -2.04 -17.32 -13.62
C LEU A 44 -1.58 -17.93 -12.29
N GLU A 45 -1.16 -17.09 -11.39
CA GLU A 45 -0.92 -17.38 -9.98
C GLU A 45 -2.23 -17.01 -9.25
N VAL A 46 -2.92 -18.02 -8.74
CA VAL A 46 -4.18 -17.86 -8.02
C VAL A 46 -3.91 -18.12 -6.54
N GLU A 47 -4.29 -17.18 -5.70
CA GLU A 47 -4.08 -17.22 -4.25
C GLU A 47 -5.43 -17.13 -3.56
N ALA A 48 -5.64 -17.93 -2.53
CA ALA A 48 -6.84 -17.89 -1.69
C ALA A 48 -6.44 -17.95 -0.22
N GLY A 49 -6.95 -17.02 0.57
CA GLY A 49 -6.65 -16.95 2.00
C GLY A 49 -6.46 -15.52 2.47
N ARG A 50 -5.72 -15.38 3.57
CA ARG A 50 -5.51 -14.12 4.25
C ARG A 50 -4.12 -13.55 3.92
N ASP A 51 -4.07 -12.43 3.19
CA ASP A 51 -2.80 -11.75 2.86
C ASP A 51 -3.00 -10.24 2.76
N SER A 52 -1.89 -9.50 2.82
CA SER A 52 -1.84 -8.05 2.63
C SER A 52 -1.42 -7.74 1.20
N LEU A 53 -1.96 -6.64 0.67
CA LEU A 53 -1.59 -6.11 -0.64
C LEU A 53 -0.94 -4.73 -0.47
N TRP A 54 0.12 -4.49 -1.23
CA TRP A 54 0.75 -3.17 -1.29
C TRP A 54 0.72 -2.70 -2.73
N TRP A 55 -0.09 -1.66 -3.02
CA TRP A 55 -0.28 -1.15 -4.37
C TRP A 55 0.10 0.33 -4.45
N GLY A 56 1.33 0.58 -4.76
CA GLY A 56 1.93 1.89 -4.89
C GLY A 56 3.43 1.80 -4.80
N PRO A 57 4.15 2.85 -5.17
CA PRO A 57 5.60 2.87 -5.16
C PRO A 57 6.19 3.35 -3.84
N GLY A 58 5.34 3.83 -2.93
CA GLY A 58 5.73 4.38 -1.64
C GLY A 58 6.37 3.36 -0.71
N TYR A 59 7.11 3.84 0.24
CA TYR A 59 7.82 3.04 1.23
C TYR A 59 7.11 3.09 2.59
N HIS A 60 6.72 4.28 3.00
CA HIS A 60 6.06 4.52 4.29
C HIS A 60 4.55 4.28 4.18
N GLY A 61 3.98 4.58 3.01
CA GLY A 61 2.57 4.34 2.74
C GLY A 61 2.26 4.15 1.27
N SER A 62 0.99 3.90 0.98
CA SER A 62 0.43 3.85 -0.38
C SER A 62 -1.00 4.32 -0.33
N LEU A 63 -1.44 5.06 -1.35
CA LEU A 63 -2.77 5.67 -1.35
C LEU A 63 -3.89 4.66 -1.54
N ILE A 64 -3.65 3.55 -2.25
CA ILE A 64 -4.71 2.57 -2.56
C ILE A 64 -4.71 1.42 -1.55
N LEU A 65 -3.62 0.68 -1.44
CA LEU A 65 -3.53 -0.46 -0.53
C LEU A 65 -2.15 -0.50 0.11
N SER A 66 -2.12 -0.56 1.42
CA SER A 66 -0.91 -0.72 2.20
C SER A 66 -1.08 -1.85 3.23
N ASP A 67 -0.11 -2.01 4.10
CA ASP A 67 -0.19 -2.97 5.22
C ASP A 67 -0.66 -2.31 6.53
N ASN A 68 -1.28 -1.12 6.44
CA ASN A 68 -1.86 -0.44 7.60
C ASN A 68 -3.07 -1.19 8.17
N ALA A 69 -4.00 -1.61 7.28
CA ALA A 69 -5.10 -2.48 7.69
C ALA A 69 -4.61 -3.91 7.89
N GLU A 70 -5.39 -4.71 8.59
CA GLU A 70 -5.12 -6.14 8.74
C GLU A 70 -5.17 -6.84 7.37
N PRO A 71 -4.48 -7.98 7.21
CA PRO A 71 -4.54 -8.75 5.97
C PRO A 71 -5.98 -9.19 5.65
N PHE A 72 -6.36 -9.06 4.37
CA PHE A 72 -7.71 -9.38 3.88
C PHE A 72 -7.91 -10.87 3.66
N ASP A 73 -9.09 -11.37 3.97
CA ASP A 73 -9.55 -12.68 3.51
C ASP A 73 -9.99 -12.51 2.04
N MET A 74 -9.21 -13.05 1.09
CA MET A 74 -9.39 -12.74 -0.32
C MET A 74 -9.08 -13.88 -1.27
N LEU A 75 -9.58 -13.73 -2.50
CA LEU A 75 -9.16 -14.49 -3.67
C LEU A 75 -8.43 -13.51 -4.60
N LYS A 76 -7.19 -13.83 -4.96
CA LYS A 76 -6.35 -12.99 -5.80
C LYS A 76 -5.88 -13.78 -7.02
N ALA A 77 -5.80 -13.12 -8.16
CA ALA A 77 -5.20 -13.70 -9.37
C ALA A 77 -4.26 -12.69 -10.01
N THR A 78 -3.07 -13.14 -10.36
CA THR A 78 -2.08 -12.31 -11.06
C THR A 78 -1.40 -13.13 -12.16
N SER A 79 -0.88 -12.49 -13.19
CA SER A 79 -0.12 -13.24 -14.20
C SER A 79 1.18 -13.76 -13.57
N GLN A 80 1.45 -15.05 -13.74
CA GLN A 80 2.65 -15.71 -13.21
C GLN A 80 3.93 -15.01 -13.66
N ARG A 81 3.94 -14.54 -14.90
CA ARG A 81 5.06 -13.79 -15.45
C ARG A 81 4.55 -12.55 -16.17
N PRO A 82 5.28 -11.44 -16.13
CA PRO A 82 4.95 -10.30 -16.98
C PRO A 82 5.01 -10.71 -18.46
N PHE A 83 4.11 -10.15 -19.26
CA PHE A 83 4.03 -10.44 -20.68
C PHE A 83 3.89 -9.15 -21.50
N LEU A 84 4.22 -9.23 -22.78
CA LEU A 84 4.14 -8.10 -23.70
C LEU A 84 2.80 -8.12 -24.45
N LEU A 85 2.13 -6.99 -24.47
CA LEU A 85 0.94 -6.83 -25.32
C LEU A 85 1.35 -6.78 -26.81
N PRO A 86 0.47 -7.22 -27.73
CA PRO A 86 0.81 -7.20 -29.16
C PRO A 86 0.74 -5.78 -29.76
N TRP A 87 1.33 -5.64 -30.92
CA TRP A 87 1.25 -4.46 -31.80
C TRP A 87 1.82 -3.20 -31.13
N ILE A 88 1.12 -2.09 -31.24
CA ILE A 88 1.54 -0.78 -30.69
C ILE A 88 1.66 -0.79 -29.17
N PHE A 89 0.90 -1.64 -28.49
CA PHE A 89 0.94 -1.75 -27.03
C PHE A 89 2.23 -2.40 -26.54
N ARG A 90 3.05 -2.98 -27.40
CA ARG A 90 4.35 -3.54 -27.04
C ARG A 90 5.29 -2.47 -26.47
N SER A 91 5.10 -1.21 -26.85
CA SER A 91 5.89 -0.08 -26.33
C SER A 91 5.62 0.21 -24.85
N LEU A 92 4.51 -0.30 -24.29
CA LEU A 92 4.25 -0.21 -22.84
C LEU A 92 5.16 -1.11 -22.01
N GLY A 93 5.94 -1.99 -22.68
CA GLY A 93 6.82 -2.92 -22.02
C GLY A 93 6.10 -4.10 -21.38
N PRO A 94 6.82 -4.92 -20.60
CA PRO A 94 6.18 -6.02 -19.88
C PRO A 94 5.07 -5.51 -18.96
N MET A 95 3.92 -6.21 -18.99
CA MET A 95 2.73 -5.89 -18.21
C MET A 95 2.45 -7.02 -17.22
N ARG A 96 2.03 -6.67 -16.01
CA ARG A 96 1.57 -7.63 -14.99
C ARG A 96 0.21 -7.17 -14.45
N PRO A 97 -0.89 -7.83 -14.83
CA PRO A 97 -2.20 -7.59 -14.22
C PRO A 97 -2.35 -8.35 -12.91
N THR A 98 -3.06 -7.74 -11.98
CA THR A 98 -3.48 -8.36 -10.72
C THR A 98 -4.93 -7.95 -10.45
N ILE A 99 -5.75 -8.91 -10.01
CA ILE A 99 -7.10 -8.65 -9.51
C ILE A 99 -7.27 -9.37 -8.18
N PHE A 100 -8.14 -8.84 -7.31
CA PHE A 100 -8.54 -9.53 -6.10
C PHE A 100 -9.98 -9.21 -5.75
N LEU A 101 -10.57 -10.08 -4.95
CA LEU A 101 -11.87 -9.90 -4.31
C LEU A 101 -11.73 -10.33 -2.85
N ALA A 102 -12.02 -9.41 -1.93
CA ALA A 102 -11.96 -9.64 -0.51
C ALA A 102 -13.35 -9.42 0.10
N THR A 103 -13.58 -10.05 1.25
CA THR A 103 -14.76 -9.81 2.08
C THR A 103 -14.28 -9.04 3.32
N LEU A 104 -14.98 -7.95 3.63
CA LEU A 104 -14.66 -7.14 4.79
C LEU A 104 -15.40 -7.66 6.03
N GLU A 105 -15.11 -7.07 7.19
CA GLU A 105 -15.62 -7.47 8.50
C GLU A 105 -17.16 -7.38 8.60
N ASP A 106 -17.72 -8.12 9.56
CA ASP A 106 -19.15 -8.11 9.85
C ASP A 106 -19.58 -6.99 10.82
N ASP A 107 -18.62 -6.37 11.50
CA ASP A 107 -18.84 -5.26 12.44
C ASP A 107 -18.63 -3.91 11.75
N ARG A 108 -19.46 -3.64 10.73
CA ARG A 108 -19.45 -2.39 9.97
C ARG A 108 -20.88 -2.04 9.53
N ASP A 109 -21.06 -0.83 9.00
CA ASP A 109 -22.37 -0.32 8.56
C ASP A 109 -23.06 -1.24 7.53
N PHE A 110 -22.32 -1.86 6.64
CA PHE A 110 -22.80 -2.92 5.75
C PHE A 110 -21.94 -4.17 5.95
N PRO A 111 -22.34 -5.07 6.87
CA PRO A 111 -21.58 -6.27 7.18
C PRO A 111 -21.24 -7.09 5.93
N ASN A 112 -20.04 -7.67 5.90
CA ASN A 112 -19.60 -8.52 4.80
C ASN A 112 -19.54 -7.80 3.44
N ALA A 113 -19.35 -6.48 3.43
CA ALA A 113 -19.14 -5.74 2.18
C ALA A 113 -17.96 -6.31 1.41
N SER A 114 -18.00 -6.19 0.09
CA SER A 114 -16.93 -6.72 -0.78
C SER A 114 -15.99 -5.61 -1.21
N LEU A 115 -14.70 -5.91 -1.21
CA LEU A 115 -13.67 -5.04 -1.78
C LEU A 115 -13.06 -5.74 -3.00
N PHE A 116 -13.32 -5.19 -4.18
CA PHE A 116 -12.73 -5.66 -5.44
C PHE A 116 -11.61 -4.71 -5.85
N GLY A 117 -10.49 -5.25 -6.32
CA GLY A 117 -9.41 -4.42 -6.82
C GLY A 117 -8.77 -4.96 -8.09
N MET A 118 -8.26 -4.03 -8.88
CA MET A 118 -7.49 -4.34 -10.08
C MET A 118 -6.27 -3.44 -10.18
N ARG A 119 -5.16 -4.00 -10.65
CA ARG A 119 -3.91 -3.26 -10.91
C ARG A 119 -3.28 -3.74 -12.20
N LEU A 120 -2.87 -2.79 -13.05
CA LEU A 120 -2.10 -3.04 -14.26
C LEU A 120 -0.76 -2.34 -14.13
N ALA A 121 0.30 -3.10 -13.95
CA ALA A 121 1.65 -2.56 -13.85
C ALA A 121 2.40 -2.78 -15.17
N PHE A 122 3.12 -1.75 -15.62
CA PHE A 122 3.87 -1.73 -16.88
C PHE A 122 5.30 -1.30 -16.62
N LYS A 123 6.21 -1.80 -17.44
CA LYS A 123 7.63 -1.40 -17.39
C LYS A 123 8.11 -0.97 -18.77
N PRO A 124 7.76 0.26 -19.21
CA PRO A 124 8.12 0.75 -20.56
C PRO A 124 9.63 0.85 -20.81
N ALA A 125 10.41 1.02 -19.74
CA ALA A 125 11.89 1.05 -19.82
C ALA A 125 12.49 0.35 -18.59
N PRO A 126 13.73 -0.13 -18.66
CA PRO A 126 14.37 -0.79 -17.52
C PRO A 126 14.35 0.04 -16.23
N ALA A 127 14.46 1.37 -16.37
CA ALA A 127 14.47 2.30 -15.23
C ALA A 127 13.10 2.88 -14.88
N PHE A 128 12.04 2.62 -15.67
CA PHE A 128 10.74 3.29 -15.52
C PHE A 128 9.62 2.26 -15.38
N GLU A 129 8.86 2.40 -14.29
CA GLU A 129 7.65 1.61 -14.05
C GLU A 129 6.48 2.57 -13.87
N VAL A 130 5.30 2.16 -14.32
CA VAL A 130 4.04 2.87 -14.14
C VAL A 130 2.94 1.85 -13.90
N ALA A 131 1.98 2.19 -13.04
CA ALA A 131 0.83 1.32 -12.86
C ALA A 131 -0.44 2.14 -12.70
N ILE A 132 -1.55 1.49 -12.99
CA ILE A 132 -2.90 2.01 -12.77
C ILE A 132 -3.59 1.03 -11.84
N SER A 133 -4.19 1.55 -10.77
CA SER A 133 -4.91 0.75 -9.79
C SER A 133 -6.31 1.31 -9.60
N ARG A 134 -7.27 0.42 -9.34
CA ARG A 134 -8.63 0.81 -9.00
C ARG A 134 -9.18 -0.18 -7.98
N VAL A 135 -9.89 0.34 -6.98
CA VAL A 135 -10.61 -0.47 -5.99
C VAL A 135 -12.06 -0.01 -5.95
N LEU A 136 -12.94 -0.94 -5.59
CA LEU A 136 -14.38 -0.72 -5.48
C LEU A 136 -14.88 -1.44 -4.24
N LEU A 137 -15.45 -0.68 -3.31
CA LEU A 137 -16.16 -1.17 -2.13
C LEU A 137 -17.64 -1.21 -2.45
N PHE A 138 -18.29 -2.38 -2.34
CA PHE A 138 -19.67 -2.56 -2.77
C PHE A 138 -20.37 -3.69 -2.00
N GLY A 139 -21.70 -3.73 -2.11
CA GLY A 139 -22.52 -4.81 -1.53
C GLY A 139 -22.52 -4.77 -0.01
N GLY A 140 -22.57 -5.93 0.60
CA GLY A 140 -22.76 -6.10 2.04
C GLY A 140 -24.19 -6.49 2.36
N ASP A 141 -24.43 -6.89 3.61
CA ASP A 141 -25.75 -7.35 4.04
C ASP A 141 -26.82 -6.24 3.87
N GLY A 142 -27.88 -6.57 3.14
CA GLY A 142 -28.96 -5.63 2.83
C GLY A 142 -28.75 -4.80 1.58
N ARG A 143 -27.64 -4.97 0.86
CA ARG A 143 -27.36 -4.28 -0.41
C ARG A 143 -27.22 -5.28 -1.56
N GLU A 144 -27.51 -4.82 -2.78
CA GLU A 144 -27.31 -5.65 -3.98
C GLU A 144 -25.82 -5.85 -4.25
N GLY A 145 -25.41 -7.08 -4.46
CA GLY A 145 -24.05 -7.41 -4.89
C GLY A 145 -23.88 -7.24 -6.38
N LEU A 146 -22.64 -7.12 -6.82
CA LEU A 146 -22.30 -7.06 -8.24
C LEU A 146 -22.00 -8.46 -8.76
N GLY A 147 -22.52 -8.79 -9.93
CA GLY A 147 -22.17 -10.03 -10.62
C GLY A 147 -20.83 -9.91 -11.36
N ALA A 148 -20.30 -11.05 -11.78
CA ALA A 148 -19.04 -11.08 -12.55
C ALA A 148 -19.14 -10.26 -13.86
N GLY A 149 -20.32 -10.18 -14.46
CA GLY A 149 -20.54 -9.36 -15.65
C GLY A 149 -20.44 -7.86 -15.36
N ASP A 150 -20.96 -7.43 -14.20
CA ASP A 150 -20.89 -6.03 -13.78
C ASP A 150 -19.45 -5.62 -13.48
N LEU A 151 -18.72 -6.48 -12.77
CA LEU A 151 -17.29 -6.26 -12.48
C LEU A 151 -16.48 -6.18 -13.78
N MET A 152 -16.78 -7.04 -14.77
CA MET A 152 -16.11 -7.00 -16.07
C MET A 152 -16.49 -5.73 -16.85
N GLY A 153 -17.73 -5.29 -16.76
CA GLY A 153 -18.21 -4.04 -17.35
C GLY A 153 -17.47 -2.83 -16.80
N LEU A 154 -17.31 -2.77 -15.48
CA LEU A 154 -16.53 -1.73 -14.80
C LEU A 154 -15.05 -1.73 -15.23
N PHE A 155 -14.54 -2.89 -15.63
CA PHE A 155 -13.17 -3.03 -16.11
C PHE A 155 -12.97 -2.40 -17.49
N ILE A 156 -13.97 -2.60 -18.39
CA ILE A 156 -13.84 -2.24 -19.81
C ILE A 156 -14.37 -0.83 -20.09
N ALA A 157 -15.45 -0.44 -19.40
CA ALA A 157 -16.13 0.84 -19.64
C ALA A 157 -15.67 1.89 -18.64
N ALA A 158 -14.73 2.71 -19.05
CA ALA A 158 -14.29 3.83 -18.24
C ALA A 158 -15.39 4.90 -18.05
N ASP A 159 -16.54 4.82 -18.73
CA ASP A 159 -17.39 5.99 -18.81
C ASP A 159 -18.86 5.86 -19.19
N ASP A 160 -19.45 4.69 -19.22
CA ASP A 160 -20.87 4.60 -19.58
C ASP A 160 -21.77 4.40 -18.33
N ALA A 161 -21.56 5.23 -17.32
CA ALA A 161 -22.46 5.29 -16.16
C ALA A 161 -23.86 5.84 -16.52
N GLU A 162 -24.05 6.33 -17.74
CA GLU A 162 -25.36 6.84 -18.19
C GLU A 162 -26.38 5.75 -18.54
N HIS A 163 -25.96 4.48 -18.61
CA HIS A 163 -26.87 3.40 -19.04
C HIS A 163 -27.10 2.32 -17.98
N SER A 164 -26.46 2.42 -16.82
CA SER A 164 -26.84 1.54 -15.73
C SER A 164 -27.88 2.26 -14.87
N SER A 165 -29.12 1.86 -15.06
CA SER A 165 -30.21 2.24 -14.17
C SER A 165 -30.09 1.63 -12.78
N SER A 166 -29.04 0.92 -12.51
CA SER A 166 -28.61 0.54 -11.18
C SER A 166 -27.44 1.43 -10.81
N SER A 167 -27.71 2.43 -10.01
CA SER A 167 -26.70 3.09 -9.25
C SER A 167 -25.87 2.01 -8.56
N ILE A 168 -24.69 1.73 -9.06
CA ILE A 168 -23.70 0.98 -8.31
C ILE A 168 -23.31 1.93 -7.18
N ASP A 169 -24.09 1.89 -6.13
CA ASP A 169 -23.84 2.66 -4.92
C ASP A 169 -22.61 2.04 -4.22
N GLY A 170 -21.44 2.29 -4.76
CA GLY A 170 -20.19 1.78 -4.25
C GLY A 170 -19.17 2.90 -4.14
N ASP A 171 -18.22 2.74 -3.26
CA ASP A 171 -17.10 3.67 -3.10
C ASP A 171 -15.96 3.23 -4.03
N GLN A 172 -15.47 4.15 -4.86
CA GLN A 172 -14.45 3.85 -5.86
C GLN A 172 -13.24 4.75 -5.71
N ILE A 173 -12.09 4.15 -5.58
CA ILE A 173 -10.81 4.85 -5.53
C ILE A 173 -9.92 4.33 -6.65
N ALA A 174 -9.29 5.23 -7.38
CA ALA A 174 -8.35 4.89 -8.45
C ALA A 174 -7.05 5.66 -8.29
N SER A 175 -5.95 5.09 -8.74
CA SER A 175 -4.68 5.80 -8.78
C SER A 175 -3.87 5.47 -10.01
N ILE A 176 -2.96 6.39 -10.31
CA ILE A 176 -1.84 6.14 -11.21
C ILE A 176 -0.57 6.38 -10.41
N ASP A 177 0.37 5.45 -10.53
CA ASP A 177 1.66 5.56 -9.85
C ASP A 177 2.82 5.33 -10.82
N PHE A 178 3.99 5.85 -10.45
CA PHE A 178 5.20 5.67 -11.26
C PHE A 178 6.43 5.60 -10.37
N SER A 179 7.48 4.98 -10.90
CA SER A 179 8.82 5.10 -10.33
C SER A 179 9.86 5.17 -11.44
N TYR A 180 10.92 5.95 -11.20
CA TYR A 180 12.04 6.09 -12.12
C TYR A 180 13.36 6.00 -11.37
N ILE A 181 14.28 5.17 -11.87
CA ILE A 181 15.60 4.98 -11.27
C ILE A 181 16.66 5.66 -12.14
N PHE A 182 17.36 6.62 -11.55
CA PHE A 182 18.55 7.25 -12.13
C PHE A 182 19.77 6.52 -11.58
N THR A 183 20.69 6.13 -12.48
CA THR A 183 21.97 5.56 -12.06
C THR A 183 23.08 6.59 -12.32
N GLY A 184 23.93 6.79 -11.33
CA GLY A 184 24.99 7.79 -11.37
C GLY A 184 26.24 7.36 -12.17
N GLU A 185 26.05 6.82 -13.38
CA GLU A 185 27.18 6.48 -14.26
C GLU A 185 27.92 7.71 -14.78
N ASN A 186 27.37 8.89 -14.59
CA ASN A 186 27.96 10.15 -14.98
C ASN A 186 28.62 10.82 -13.77
N ALA A 187 29.88 11.14 -13.88
CA ALA A 187 30.74 11.69 -12.82
C ALA A 187 30.31 13.04 -12.23
N PHE A 188 29.15 13.55 -12.62
CA PHE A 188 28.64 14.85 -12.16
C PHE A 188 27.52 14.78 -11.14
N LEU A 189 26.96 13.58 -10.91
CA LEU A 189 25.87 13.44 -9.93
C LEU A 189 26.45 13.11 -8.55
N PRO A 190 26.02 13.80 -7.50
CA PRO A 190 26.53 13.56 -6.15
C PRO A 190 25.83 12.37 -5.45
N PHE A 191 25.58 11.29 -6.19
CA PHE A 191 24.95 10.06 -5.67
C PHE A 191 25.24 8.90 -6.63
N SER A 192 25.18 7.68 -6.14
CA SER A 192 25.37 6.47 -6.97
C SER A 192 24.08 6.07 -7.67
N SER A 193 22.94 6.18 -7.00
CA SER A 193 21.62 5.99 -7.61
C SER A 193 20.56 6.85 -6.92
N MET A 194 19.47 7.13 -7.65
CA MET A 194 18.29 7.81 -7.08
C MET A 194 17.03 7.22 -7.68
N LYS A 195 16.11 6.79 -6.82
CA LYS A 195 14.76 6.40 -7.24
C LYS A 195 13.80 7.53 -6.90
N LEU A 196 13.13 8.09 -7.91
CA LEU A 196 12.00 9.00 -7.72
C LEU A 196 10.71 8.23 -7.94
N TYR A 197 9.69 8.53 -7.14
CA TYR A 197 8.40 7.86 -7.29
C TYR A 197 7.27 8.76 -6.84
N GLY A 198 6.07 8.43 -7.32
CA GLY A 198 4.88 9.16 -6.92
C GLY A 198 3.61 8.41 -7.26
N GLU A 199 2.53 8.80 -6.60
CA GLU A 199 1.19 8.26 -6.79
C GLU A 199 0.19 9.42 -6.73
N ILE A 200 -0.78 9.41 -7.65
CA ILE A 200 -1.89 10.37 -7.66
C ILE A 200 -3.16 9.54 -7.59
N GLY A 201 -3.93 9.75 -6.55
CA GLY A 201 -5.20 9.10 -6.32
C GLY A 201 -6.38 10.01 -6.64
N ALA A 202 -7.50 9.40 -7.05
CA ALA A 202 -8.75 10.05 -7.35
C ALA A 202 -9.89 9.21 -6.77
N GLU A 203 -10.79 9.85 -6.04
CA GLU A 203 -11.96 9.23 -5.43
C GLU A 203 -13.19 9.97 -5.91
N ASP A 204 -14.20 9.22 -6.33
CA ASP A 204 -15.49 9.68 -6.79
C ASP A 204 -15.48 10.83 -7.81
N SER A 205 -16.37 10.77 -8.75
CA SER A 205 -16.74 11.89 -9.59
C SER A 205 -18.19 12.27 -9.28
N SER A 206 -18.46 13.52 -8.98
CA SER A 206 -19.81 13.97 -8.73
C SER A 206 -20.32 14.90 -9.85
N GLY A 207 -21.56 14.63 -10.26
CA GLY A 207 -22.29 15.48 -11.19
C GLY A 207 -21.79 15.45 -12.62
N ASP A 208 -22.17 16.45 -13.38
CA ASP A 208 -21.91 16.57 -14.83
C ASP A 208 -20.44 16.80 -15.19
N THR A 209 -19.57 17.02 -14.20
CA THR A 209 -18.16 17.36 -14.46
C THR A 209 -17.23 16.18 -14.34
N LYS A 210 -17.35 15.09 -14.89
CA LYS A 210 -16.42 13.93 -14.93
C LYS A 210 -15.01 14.13 -14.31
N THR A 211 -14.84 15.11 -13.41
CA THR A 211 -13.57 15.38 -12.71
C THR A 211 -13.67 14.83 -11.29
N PRO A 212 -12.66 14.08 -10.83
CA PRO A 212 -12.66 13.59 -9.46
C PRO A 212 -12.79 14.74 -8.46
N THR A 213 -13.66 14.54 -7.48
CA THR A 213 -13.94 15.57 -6.45
C THR A 213 -12.95 15.50 -5.31
N SER A 214 -12.39 14.32 -5.04
CA SER A 214 -11.36 14.14 -4.03
C SER A 214 -10.08 13.59 -4.65
N LYS A 215 -8.94 14.14 -4.25
CA LYS A 215 -7.63 13.73 -4.78
C LYS A 215 -6.64 13.59 -3.65
N ALA A 216 -5.75 12.61 -3.80
CA ALA A 216 -4.64 12.41 -2.88
C ALA A 216 -3.33 12.30 -3.66
N TYR A 217 -2.23 12.59 -3.00
CA TYR A 217 -0.90 12.63 -3.61
C TYR A 217 0.12 11.96 -2.72
N LEU A 218 1.07 11.27 -3.33
CA LEU A 218 2.25 10.77 -2.66
C LEU A 218 3.46 11.00 -3.58
N ALA A 219 4.57 11.44 -3.02
CA ALA A 219 5.82 11.63 -3.78
C ALA A 219 7.01 11.30 -2.88
N GLY A 220 8.00 10.64 -3.43
CA GLY A 220 9.17 10.30 -2.64
C GLY A 220 10.44 10.13 -3.47
N ALA A 221 11.54 10.13 -2.74
CA ALA A 221 12.87 9.90 -3.30
C ALA A 221 13.69 9.01 -2.36
N LEU A 222 14.41 8.06 -2.95
CA LEU A 222 15.46 7.31 -2.28
C LEU A 222 16.78 7.66 -2.99
N VAL A 223 17.79 8.09 -2.25
CA VAL A 223 19.10 8.44 -2.78
C VAL A 223 20.13 7.54 -2.12
N ASP A 224 20.88 6.79 -2.94
CA ASP A 224 21.96 5.94 -2.47
C ASP A 224 23.29 6.69 -2.62
N GLU A 225 24.10 6.60 -1.59
CA GLU A 225 25.40 7.26 -1.49
C GLU A 225 25.32 8.78 -1.76
N PRO A 226 24.41 9.49 -1.03
CA PRO A 226 24.28 10.94 -1.20
C PRO A 226 25.59 11.64 -0.88
N PHE A 227 25.95 12.63 -1.71
CA PHE A 227 27.19 13.39 -1.57
C PHE A 227 28.43 12.49 -1.48
N LEU A 228 28.37 11.29 -2.09
CA LEU A 228 29.45 10.27 -2.13
C LEU A 228 29.78 9.69 -0.74
N PHE A 229 28.86 9.79 0.22
CA PHE A 229 28.96 9.04 1.48
C PHE A 229 28.62 7.56 1.21
N GLU A 230 29.68 6.76 1.04
CA GLU A 230 29.54 5.33 0.73
C GLU A 230 28.69 4.61 1.78
N ASN A 231 27.88 3.65 1.33
CA ASN A 231 27.06 2.78 2.17
C ASN A 231 25.92 3.52 2.91
N MET A 232 25.65 4.77 2.56
CA MET A 232 24.52 5.53 3.13
C MET A 232 23.37 5.58 2.14
N SER A 233 22.14 5.54 2.62
CA SER A 233 20.97 5.89 1.81
C SER A 233 20.09 6.87 2.57
N LEU A 234 19.45 7.78 1.84
CA LEU A 234 18.50 8.76 2.36
C LEU A 234 17.17 8.60 1.64
N ARG A 235 16.09 8.65 2.39
CA ARG A 235 14.73 8.59 1.85
C ARG A 235 13.92 9.76 2.40
N VAL A 236 13.14 10.36 1.50
CA VAL A 236 12.09 11.30 1.86
C VAL A 236 10.82 10.85 1.16
N GLU A 237 9.71 10.88 1.88
CA GLU A 237 8.40 10.60 1.31
C GLU A 237 7.40 11.62 1.88
N TRP A 238 6.54 12.15 1.03
CA TRP A 238 5.49 13.09 1.40
C TRP A 238 4.18 12.57 0.83
N ALA A 239 3.14 12.61 1.64
CA ALA A 239 1.80 12.24 1.22
C ALA A 239 0.78 13.25 1.70
N GLN A 240 -0.35 13.36 0.97
CA GLN A 240 -1.42 14.27 1.32
C GLN A 240 -2.76 13.71 0.87
N THR A 241 -3.70 13.61 1.81
CA THR A 241 -5.11 13.29 1.59
C THR A 241 -6.02 14.50 1.87
N SER A 242 -5.47 15.56 2.47
CA SER A 242 -6.20 16.79 2.73
C SER A 242 -6.45 17.57 1.43
N ARG A 243 -7.60 18.25 1.34
CA ARG A 243 -7.96 19.04 0.17
C ARG A 243 -7.24 20.38 0.15
N TRP A 244 -6.91 20.83 -1.04
CA TRP A 244 -6.34 22.17 -1.25
C TRP A 244 -7.39 23.29 -1.11
N ASP A 245 -8.67 22.96 -1.33
CA ASP A 245 -9.78 23.90 -1.20
C ASP A 245 -10.64 23.51 0.02
N ARG A 246 -11.06 24.51 0.75
CA ARG A 246 -11.87 24.34 1.96
C ARG A 246 -13.36 24.09 1.67
N LEU A 247 -13.71 23.75 0.42
CA LEU A 247 -15.10 23.63 -0.02
C LEU A 247 -15.53 22.17 -0.08
N GLY A 248 -16.29 21.73 0.92
CA GLY A 248 -17.07 20.52 0.91
C GLY A 248 -16.61 19.39 1.83
N ASP A 249 -17.56 18.56 2.19
CA ASP A 249 -17.46 17.49 3.19
C ASP A 249 -16.84 16.17 2.68
N ARG A 250 -16.24 16.19 1.50
CA ARG A 250 -15.72 14.97 0.87
C ARG A 250 -14.23 14.83 1.09
N ALA A 251 -13.87 14.21 2.19
CA ALA A 251 -12.50 13.85 2.49
C ALA A 251 -12.16 12.50 1.86
N TRP A 252 -10.93 12.33 1.46
CA TRP A 252 -10.36 11.10 0.95
C TRP A 252 -10.62 9.93 1.94
N TYR A 253 -10.99 8.74 1.47
CA TYR A 253 -11.35 7.54 2.25
C TYR A 253 -12.70 7.63 2.97
N ARG A 254 -13.48 8.70 2.80
CA ARG A 254 -14.80 8.85 3.44
C ARG A 254 -15.91 8.81 2.40
N HIS A 255 -16.92 8.01 2.65
CA HIS A 255 -18.04 7.85 1.73
C HIS A 255 -19.37 8.11 2.44
N HIS A 256 -20.34 8.68 1.72
CA HIS A 256 -21.62 9.07 2.31
C HIS A 256 -22.58 7.89 2.56
N ILE A 257 -22.36 6.76 1.89
CA ILE A 257 -23.13 5.53 2.08
C ILE A 257 -22.36 4.57 3.00
N TYR A 258 -21.12 4.22 2.63
CA TYR A 258 -20.26 3.37 3.46
C TYR A 258 -19.59 4.26 4.51
N THR A 259 -20.32 4.50 5.63
CA THR A 259 -19.91 5.52 6.61
C THR A 259 -18.66 5.14 7.41
N ASP A 260 -18.33 3.84 7.49
CA ASP A 260 -17.04 3.42 8.04
C ASP A 260 -15.87 3.76 7.11
N GLY A 261 -16.20 4.15 5.85
CA GLY A 261 -15.19 4.56 4.89
C GLY A 261 -14.36 3.41 4.33
N TYR A 262 -13.22 3.75 3.76
CA TYR A 262 -12.28 2.82 3.12
C TYR A 262 -11.40 2.16 4.18
N THR A 263 -12.02 1.35 5.05
CA THR A 263 -11.35 0.70 6.19
C THR A 263 -11.56 -0.81 6.20
N TYR A 264 -10.73 -1.49 6.99
CA TYR A 264 -10.89 -2.89 7.34
C TYR A 264 -10.46 -3.08 8.81
N ASN A 265 -11.34 -3.64 9.62
CA ASN A 265 -11.15 -3.78 11.08
C ASN A 265 -10.72 -2.46 11.73
N GLY A 266 -11.38 -1.36 11.36
CA GLY A 266 -11.16 -0.05 11.95
C GLY A 266 -9.90 0.68 11.48
N ARG A 267 -9.15 0.13 10.51
CA ARG A 267 -7.94 0.77 9.95
C ARG A 267 -8.10 1.03 8.47
N VAL A 268 -7.63 2.18 8.02
CA VAL A 268 -7.65 2.56 6.60
C VAL A 268 -6.86 1.53 5.78
N ALA A 269 -7.45 1.07 4.68
CA ALA A 269 -6.81 0.08 3.80
C ALA A 269 -5.66 0.69 2.97
N GLY A 270 -5.65 2.02 2.82
CA GLY A 270 -4.59 2.77 2.14
C GLY A 270 -3.56 3.35 3.11
N HIS A 271 -3.22 4.62 2.95
CA HIS A 271 -2.17 5.29 3.72
C HIS A 271 -2.58 5.44 5.19
N HIS A 272 -1.68 5.14 6.12
CA HIS A 272 -1.95 5.15 7.57
C HIS A 272 -2.42 6.50 8.10
N MET A 273 -1.97 7.60 7.51
CA MET A 273 -2.37 8.96 7.94
C MET A 273 -3.88 9.21 7.82
N GLY A 274 -4.62 8.37 7.07
CA GLY A 274 -6.08 8.48 6.97
C GLY A 274 -6.57 9.64 6.11
N SER A 275 -7.75 10.14 6.49
CA SER A 275 -8.44 11.25 5.82
C SER A 275 -7.91 12.61 6.26
N ASP A 276 -7.98 13.59 5.35
CA ASP A 276 -7.69 15.01 5.65
C ASP A 276 -6.35 15.20 6.37
N ALA A 277 -5.30 14.57 5.84
CA ALA A 277 -4.01 14.50 6.49
C ALA A 277 -2.85 14.89 5.54
N ILE A 278 -1.73 15.22 6.14
CA ILE A 278 -0.44 15.47 5.45
C ILE A 278 0.63 14.72 6.26
N ASP A 279 1.50 14.02 5.56
CA ASP A 279 2.56 13.20 6.15
C ASP A 279 3.89 13.54 5.48
N LEU A 280 4.95 13.63 6.28
CA LEU A 280 6.34 13.79 5.81
C LEU A 280 7.24 12.80 6.56
N PHE A 281 7.67 11.78 5.84
CA PHE A 281 8.56 10.73 6.36
C PHE A 281 9.99 10.93 5.86
N LEU A 282 10.96 10.80 6.75
CA LEU A 282 12.39 10.89 6.48
C LEU A 282 13.08 9.64 7.06
N ARG A 283 14.01 9.05 6.30
CA ARG A 283 14.81 7.92 6.82
C ARG A 283 16.23 7.99 6.27
N ALA A 284 17.20 7.80 7.15
CA ALA A 284 18.61 7.60 6.79
C ALA A 284 19.04 6.21 7.24
N GLU A 285 19.75 5.49 6.39
CA GLU A 285 20.32 4.19 6.71
C GLU A 285 21.82 4.20 6.42
N TYR A 286 22.58 3.53 7.26
CA TYR A 286 24.00 3.29 7.04
C TYR A 286 24.29 1.79 7.15
N ARG A 287 24.92 1.24 6.11
CA ARG A 287 25.27 -0.18 6.04
C ARG A 287 26.77 -0.36 6.34
N PHE A 288 27.07 -1.01 7.42
CA PHE A 288 28.44 -1.33 7.83
C PHE A 288 28.98 -2.53 7.05
N GLN A 289 30.31 -2.60 6.97
CA GLN A 289 30.97 -3.81 6.48
C GLN A 289 30.61 -4.97 7.42
N GLY A 290 30.19 -6.09 6.88
CA GLY A 290 29.67 -7.22 7.67
C GLY A 290 28.15 -7.29 7.73
N GLY A 291 27.46 -6.37 7.05
CA GLY A 291 26.01 -6.49 6.81
C GLY A 291 25.11 -5.88 7.88
N THR A 292 25.67 -5.28 8.93
CA THR A 292 24.86 -4.54 9.91
C THR A 292 24.31 -3.27 9.28
N ILE A 293 23.02 -2.99 9.48
CA ILE A 293 22.37 -1.75 9.02
C ILE A 293 21.85 -1.01 10.27
N ILE A 294 22.13 0.27 10.35
CA ILE A 294 21.50 1.16 11.34
C ILE A 294 20.60 2.13 10.57
N GLY A 295 19.35 2.23 11.01
CA GLY A 295 18.37 3.16 10.48
C GLY A 295 17.99 4.22 11.50
N VAL A 296 17.75 5.44 11.03
CA VAL A 296 17.17 6.53 11.82
C VAL A 296 16.01 7.07 11.00
N GLU A 297 14.86 7.26 11.63
CA GLU A 297 13.70 7.80 10.92
C GLU A 297 13.01 8.88 11.74
N ALA A 298 12.34 9.77 11.01
CA ALA A 298 11.45 10.78 11.58
C ALA A 298 10.21 10.85 10.68
N ASP A 299 9.05 10.88 11.32
CA ASP A 299 7.77 10.97 10.66
C ASP A 299 7.00 12.14 11.27
N PHE A 300 6.43 13.00 10.44
CA PHE A 300 5.69 14.19 10.84
C PHE A 300 4.32 14.15 10.19
N GLU A 301 3.32 13.87 11.00
CA GLU A 301 1.94 13.75 10.52
C GLU A 301 1.11 14.92 11.03
N ARG A 302 0.26 15.46 10.15
CA ARG A 302 -0.83 16.36 10.50
C ARG A 302 -2.12 15.71 10.04
N SER A 303 -3.00 15.45 10.97
CA SER A 303 -4.32 14.89 10.69
C SER A 303 -5.40 15.93 10.99
N GLU A 304 -6.59 15.71 10.43
CA GLU A 304 -7.73 16.62 10.56
C GLU A 304 -7.36 18.08 10.26
N VAL A 305 -6.61 18.31 9.18
CA VAL A 305 -6.01 19.59 8.80
C VAL A 305 -7.04 20.72 8.69
N HIS A 306 -8.28 20.40 8.31
CA HIS A 306 -9.35 21.38 8.13
C HIS A 306 -10.26 21.53 9.36
N THR A 307 -10.01 20.79 10.44
CA THR A 307 -10.83 20.80 11.66
C THR A 307 -9.98 21.11 12.90
N SER A 308 -9.45 20.10 13.54
CA SER A 308 -8.67 20.24 14.78
C SER A 308 -7.17 20.48 14.55
N ASP A 309 -6.67 20.13 13.35
CA ASP A 309 -5.24 20.29 12.96
C ASP A 309 -4.29 19.66 13.99
N GLN A 310 -4.47 18.37 14.23
CA GLN A 310 -3.67 17.59 15.16
C GLN A 310 -2.30 17.30 14.55
N LYS A 311 -1.25 17.34 15.38
CA LYS A 311 0.12 17.09 14.93
C LYS A 311 0.75 15.98 15.76
N MET A 312 1.45 15.10 15.06
CA MET A 312 2.19 13.99 15.65
C MET A 312 3.59 13.96 15.03
N ALA A 313 4.57 13.61 15.83
CA ALA A 313 5.93 13.34 15.36
C ALA A 313 6.41 12.03 15.94
N TRP A 314 6.93 11.16 15.10
CA TRP A 314 7.56 9.90 15.49
C TRP A 314 9.04 9.95 15.13
N TYR A 315 9.88 9.51 16.04
CA TYR A 315 11.34 9.40 15.84
C TYR A 315 11.77 7.99 16.24
N ALA A 316 12.56 7.33 15.40
CA ALA A 316 13.04 5.99 15.77
C ALA A 316 14.47 5.74 15.30
N VAL A 317 15.10 4.80 16.00
CA VAL A 317 16.40 4.23 15.63
C VAL A 317 16.25 2.71 15.63
N ASP A 318 16.76 2.08 14.59
CA ASP A 318 16.71 0.63 14.45
C ASP A 318 18.05 0.07 14.00
N ILE A 319 18.25 -1.21 14.31
CA ILE A 319 19.43 -1.97 13.88
C ILE A 319 19.00 -3.32 13.32
N GLU A 320 19.56 -3.67 12.17
CA GLU A 320 19.52 -5.03 11.63
C GLU A 320 20.95 -5.59 11.66
N TYR A 321 21.15 -6.68 12.38
CA TYR A 321 22.45 -7.31 12.55
C TYR A 321 22.47 -8.69 11.93
N GLN A 322 23.33 -8.88 10.93
CA GLN A 322 23.53 -10.18 10.26
C GLN A 322 24.37 -11.08 11.18
N ALA A 323 23.71 -11.88 12.02
CA ALA A 323 24.39 -12.75 12.99
C ALA A 323 25.02 -13.97 12.32
N LYS A 324 24.38 -14.50 11.29
CA LYS A 324 24.84 -15.58 10.42
C LYS A 324 24.26 -15.38 9.02
N ASP A 325 24.73 -16.15 8.06
CA ASP A 325 24.23 -16.07 6.67
C ASP A 325 22.70 -16.22 6.60
N ASN A 326 22.13 -16.97 7.53
CA ASN A 326 20.70 -17.27 7.59
C ASN A 326 19.98 -16.72 8.83
N ILE A 327 20.62 -15.85 9.62
CA ILE A 327 20.02 -15.27 10.83
C ILE A 327 20.24 -13.76 10.86
N ILE A 328 19.14 -13.00 10.88
CA ILE A 328 19.17 -11.55 11.07
C ILE A 328 18.45 -11.24 12.39
N LEU A 329 19.13 -10.48 13.26
CA LEU A 329 18.53 -9.94 14.48
C LEU A 329 18.15 -8.50 14.25
N LYS A 330 16.97 -8.11 14.70
CA LYS A 330 16.44 -6.76 14.54
C LYS A 330 16.04 -6.20 15.89
N ALA A 331 16.31 -4.92 16.11
CA ALA A 331 15.86 -4.22 17.30
C ALA A 331 15.68 -2.74 16.99
N GLY A 332 14.79 -2.09 17.71
CA GLY A 332 14.63 -0.66 17.55
C GLY A 332 13.90 -0.05 18.74
N VAL A 333 13.98 1.26 18.82
CA VAL A 333 13.27 2.07 19.79
C VAL A 333 12.81 3.35 19.11
N GLY A 334 11.58 3.76 19.43
CA GLY A 334 11.04 5.01 18.92
C GLY A 334 10.27 5.76 19.98
N SER A 335 10.08 7.05 19.73
CA SER A 335 9.31 7.95 20.59
C SER A 335 8.32 8.72 19.75
N GLU A 336 7.09 8.78 20.23
CA GLU A 336 6.02 9.57 19.64
C GLU A 336 5.77 10.81 20.47
N GLU A 337 5.62 11.94 19.81
CA GLU A 337 5.21 13.21 20.41
C GLU A 337 3.90 13.66 19.72
N SER A 338 2.92 14.05 20.52
CA SER A 338 1.63 14.54 20.02
C SER A 338 1.31 15.89 20.67
N ASP A 339 0.61 16.74 19.96
CA ASP A 339 0.10 17.99 20.54
C ASP A 339 -1.19 17.79 21.36
N GLU A 340 -1.77 16.59 21.34
CA GLU A 340 -2.87 16.20 22.22
C GLU A 340 -2.37 15.81 23.62
N GLU A 341 -2.99 16.40 24.66
CA GLU A 341 -2.60 16.10 26.04
C GLU A 341 -2.81 14.61 26.39
N GLY A 342 -1.75 13.94 26.81
CA GLY A 342 -1.78 12.55 27.22
C GLY A 342 -1.51 11.55 26.10
N GLU A 343 -1.32 12.01 24.88
CA GLU A 343 -0.87 11.17 23.78
C GLU A 343 0.64 11.30 23.57
N GLY A 344 1.23 10.22 23.11
CA GLY A 344 2.67 10.11 22.95
C GLY A 344 3.25 9.02 23.84
N GLY A 345 4.42 8.55 23.51
CA GLY A 345 5.03 7.46 24.27
C GLY A 345 6.32 6.95 23.65
N VAL A 346 6.84 5.91 24.27
CA VAL A 346 8.06 5.24 23.79
C VAL A 346 7.72 3.76 23.52
N ALA A 347 8.13 3.28 22.36
CA ALA A 347 7.95 1.88 21.98
C ALA A 347 9.30 1.25 21.63
N GLY A 348 9.47 -0.02 21.98
CA GLY A 348 10.64 -0.79 21.56
C GLY A 348 10.21 -2.11 20.94
N TRP A 349 10.99 -2.59 19.97
CA TRP A 349 10.70 -3.85 19.30
C TRP A 349 11.96 -4.67 19.07
N THR A 350 11.79 -5.97 19.01
CA THR A 350 12.88 -6.89 18.65
C THR A 350 12.35 -7.97 17.71
N GLY A 351 13.21 -8.51 16.88
CA GLY A 351 12.85 -9.59 15.97
C GLY A 351 14.02 -10.46 15.59
N ILE A 352 13.70 -11.67 15.18
CA ILE A 352 14.66 -12.62 14.62
C ILE A 352 14.09 -13.10 13.29
N GLU A 353 14.88 -12.97 12.24
CA GLU A 353 14.55 -13.53 10.93
C GLU A 353 15.48 -14.71 10.66
N TYR A 354 14.91 -15.84 10.30
CA TYR A 354 15.66 -17.07 9.99
C TYR A 354 15.25 -17.59 8.60
N SER A 355 16.22 -17.81 7.74
CA SER A 355 16.00 -18.40 6.41
C SER A 355 16.59 -19.81 6.32
N PHE A 356 15.90 -20.72 5.61
CA PHE A 356 16.28 -22.11 5.47
C PHE A 356 17.06 -22.37 4.18
#